data_46113a959e6323a104e8ccbb6a28e29a
#
_entry.id   46113a959e6323a104e8ccbb6a28e29a
#
_cell.length_a   1.000
_cell.length_b   1.000
_cell.length_c   1.000
_cell.angle_alpha   90.00
_cell.angle_beta   90.00
_cell.angle_gamma   90.00
#
_symmetry.space_group_name_H-M   'P 1'
#
loop_
_entity.id
_entity.type
_entity.pdbx_description
1 polymer ?
#
loop_
_entity_poly.entity_id
_entity_poly.type
_entity_poly.pdbx_seq_one_letter_code
_entity_poly.pdbx_strand_id
1 'polypeptide(L)'
;MIIKYNELKSLNKNNFNFYLFYGSNKGLIEETINKNFKPIFTKNISSFDEAELLTNIDDFKEMIFNRSFFDDKKFIIINRASGKIVNLIQELVVSQVKDLKIIITAGVLEKKSKLRNFFEKDKFTIIVPFYEDNYQSLATMIQTKFRENKINISNEIINLLVDRSKGDRINIYNEIEKILSYNKNKTKIDLEDVLKLTNLAENHDISELVDHSLSKNIKKTLNIINENNPNTEENILIIRVYLSKLRRLKRLKIDLEKNKNIENVLSSSKPPIFWKDKDVIKQQLSKWTLKEIRYLIHRVNKLELIIKKNNQISNHLLNNFILENLTVN
;
A
#
# COMPACT_ATOMS: atom_id res chain seq x y z
N MET A 1 -4.30 -4.43 26.98
CA MET A 1 -2.82 -4.53 27.05
C MET A 1 -2.21 -4.15 25.70
N ILE A 2 -1.21 -3.25 25.66
CA ILE A 2 -0.50 -2.89 24.41
C ILE A 2 0.70 -3.81 24.22
N ILE A 3 0.83 -4.44 23.06
CA ILE A 3 1.99 -5.28 22.73
C ILE A 3 2.51 -4.93 21.33
N LYS A 4 3.81 -5.16 21.11
CA LYS A 4 4.42 -5.01 19.80
C LYS A 4 4.14 -6.25 18.92
N TYR A 5 4.14 -6.07 17.60
CA TYR A 5 3.95 -7.17 16.65
C TYR A 5 4.86 -8.38 16.93
N ASN A 6 6.13 -8.15 17.24
CA ASN A 6 7.09 -9.22 17.51
C ASN A 6 6.76 -10.04 18.77
N GLU A 7 6.14 -9.41 19.75
CA GLU A 7 5.74 -10.03 21.02
C GLU A 7 4.49 -10.90 20.86
N LEU A 8 3.69 -10.64 19.82
CA LEU A 8 2.47 -11.42 19.55
C LEU A 8 2.74 -12.91 19.29
N LYS A 9 3.94 -13.25 18.76
CA LYS A 9 4.33 -14.64 18.50
C LYS A 9 4.53 -15.45 19.78
N SER A 10 5.07 -14.84 20.82
CA SER A 10 5.33 -15.49 22.13
C SER A 10 4.14 -15.42 23.08
N LEU A 11 3.09 -14.64 22.73
CA LEU A 11 1.91 -14.51 23.56
C LEU A 11 1.10 -15.79 23.60
N ASN A 12 0.67 -16.21 24.81
CA ASN A 12 -0.32 -17.26 24.94
C ASN A 12 -1.71 -16.74 24.49
N LYS A 13 -2.07 -17.05 23.26
CA LYS A 13 -3.27 -16.55 22.61
C LYS A 13 -4.57 -17.05 23.24
N ASN A 14 -4.52 -18.09 24.08
CA ASN A 14 -5.69 -18.61 24.76
C ASN A 14 -6.18 -17.71 25.89
N ASN A 15 -5.33 -16.83 26.41
CA ASN A 15 -5.67 -15.95 27.52
C ASN A 15 -6.49 -14.74 27.13
N PHE A 16 -6.59 -14.42 25.83
CA PHE A 16 -7.28 -13.24 25.34
C PHE A 16 -8.23 -13.60 24.21
N ASN A 17 -9.41 -13.00 24.24
CA ASN A 17 -10.45 -13.24 23.25
C ASN A 17 -10.60 -12.08 22.26
N PHE A 18 -10.16 -10.87 22.60
CA PHE A 18 -10.37 -9.66 21.80
C PHE A 18 -9.04 -9.01 21.45
N TYR A 19 -8.83 -8.81 20.15
CA TYR A 19 -7.63 -8.22 19.59
C TYR A 19 -7.98 -7.04 18.69
N LEU A 20 -7.30 -5.92 18.85
CA LEU A 20 -7.34 -4.79 17.93
C LEU A 20 -5.99 -4.69 17.19
N PHE A 21 -6.01 -4.91 15.89
CA PHE A 21 -4.89 -4.72 14.98
C PHE A 21 -5.12 -3.45 14.20
N TYR A 22 -4.27 -2.43 14.37
CA TYR A 22 -4.46 -1.13 13.73
C TYR A 22 -3.16 -0.58 13.14
N GLY A 23 -3.26 0.19 12.08
CA GLY A 23 -2.13 0.85 11.45
C GLY A 23 -2.23 0.92 9.93
N SER A 24 -1.16 1.41 9.31
CA SER A 24 -1.07 1.57 7.85
C SER A 24 -0.73 0.25 7.14
N ASN A 25 -0.06 -0.69 7.81
CA ASN A 25 0.45 -1.92 7.22
C ASN A 25 -0.61 -3.03 7.16
N LYS A 26 -1.55 -2.90 6.24
CA LYS A 26 -2.63 -3.88 6.04
C LYS A 26 -2.10 -5.27 5.69
N GLY A 27 -1.05 -5.34 4.87
CA GLY A 27 -0.44 -6.60 4.46
C GLY A 27 0.15 -7.39 5.64
N LEU A 28 0.79 -6.71 6.59
CA LEU A 28 1.32 -7.35 7.78
C LEU A 28 0.20 -7.78 8.74
N ILE A 29 -0.89 -7.01 8.85
CA ILE A 29 -2.09 -7.40 9.60
C ILE A 29 -2.65 -8.71 9.03
N GLU A 30 -2.88 -8.74 7.72
CA GLU A 30 -3.45 -9.91 7.03
C GLU A 30 -2.54 -11.14 7.15
N GLU A 31 -1.23 -10.98 6.91
CA GLU A 31 -0.25 -12.05 7.11
C GLU A 31 -0.28 -12.58 8.54
N THR A 32 -0.39 -11.69 9.53
CA THR A 32 -0.45 -12.07 10.94
C THR A 32 -1.69 -12.89 11.26
N ILE A 33 -2.85 -12.49 10.76
CA ILE A 33 -4.10 -13.23 10.93
C ILE A 33 -4.00 -14.60 10.27
N ASN A 34 -3.55 -14.65 9.02
CA ASN A 34 -3.45 -15.87 8.24
C ASN A 34 -2.47 -16.89 8.84
N LYS A 35 -1.30 -16.44 9.32
CA LYS A 35 -0.27 -17.33 9.88
C LYS A 35 -0.48 -17.72 11.34
N ASN A 36 -0.96 -16.79 12.15
CA ASN A 36 -0.94 -16.96 13.60
C ASN A 36 -2.29 -17.27 14.22
N PHE A 37 -3.39 -17.04 13.51
CA PHE A 37 -4.74 -17.23 14.04
C PHE A 37 -5.56 -18.23 13.22
N LYS A 38 -5.71 -18.05 11.92
CA LYS A 38 -6.53 -18.95 11.09
C LYS A 38 -6.16 -20.42 11.20
N PRO A 39 -4.90 -20.85 11.31
CA PRO A 39 -4.56 -22.28 11.46
C PRO A 39 -5.08 -22.93 12.74
N ILE A 40 -5.39 -22.12 13.76
CA ILE A 40 -5.93 -22.60 15.04
C ILE A 40 -7.45 -22.85 14.95
N PHE A 41 -8.11 -22.22 13.96
CA PHE A 41 -9.56 -22.22 13.79
C PHE A 41 -9.92 -22.75 12.39
N THR A 42 -10.00 -24.06 12.23
CA THR A 42 -10.10 -24.68 10.90
C THR A 42 -11.50 -24.67 10.28
N LYS A 43 -12.58 -24.46 11.03
CA LYS A 43 -13.96 -24.66 10.52
C LYS A 43 -14.89 -23.44 10.66
N ASN A 44 -14.71 -22.56 11.63
CA ASN A 44 -15.69 -21.50 11.94
C ASN A 44 -15.04 -20.12 11.90
N ILE A 45 -14.64 -19.68 10.70
CA ILE A 45 -14.08 -18.34 10.48
C ILE A 45 -15.14 -17.48 9.78
N SER A 46 -15.60 -16.43 10.44
CA SER A 46 -16.50 -15.43 9.87
C SER A 46 -15.80 -14.08 9.74
N SER A 47 -16.07 -13.36 8.67
CA SER A 47 -15.48 -12.04 8.42
C SER A 47 -16.59 -11.04 8.08
N PHE A 48 -16.61 -9.91 8.76
CA PHE A 48 -17.59 -8.85 8.60
C PHE A 48 -16.90 -7.51 8.42
N ASP A 49 -17.54 -6.62 7.70
CA ASP A 49 -17.20 -5.19 7.74
C ASP A 49 -18.02 -4.49 8.84
N GLU A 50 -17.42 -3.51 9.52
CA GLU A 50 -18.10 -2.75 10.57
C GLU A 50 -19.46 -2.21 10.10
N ALA A 51 -19.53 -1.66 8.89
CA ALA A 51 -20.75 -1.06 8.36
C ALA A 51 -21.89 -2.08 8.21
N GLU A 52 -21.58 -3.27 7.68
CA GLU A 52 -22.53 -4.37 7.53
C GLU A 52 -22.98 -4.91 8.89
N LEU A 53 -22.04 -5.10 9.81
CA LEU A 53 -22.28 -5.60 11.14
C LEU A 53 -23.18 -4.66 11.93
N LEU A 54 -22.98 -3.34 11.83
CA LEU A 54 -23.79 -2.34 12.54
C LEU A 54 -25.21 -2.21 11.99
N THR A 55 -25.49 -2.65 10.78
CA THR A 55 -26.87 -2.71 10.25
C THR A 55 -27.63 -3.93 10.76
N ASN A 56 -26.94 -5.01 11.16
CA ASN A 56 -27.53 -6.29 11.57
C ASN A 56 -26.98 -6.74 12.93
N ILE A 57 -27.00 -5.85 13.93
CA ILE A 57 -26.40 -6.10 15.25
C ILE A 57 -27.08 -7.27 15.97
N ASP A 58 -28.39 -7.38 15.88
CA ASP A 58 -29.15 -8.41 16.59
C ASP A 58 -28.85 -9.80 16.02
N ASP A 59 -28.81 -9.96 14.71
CA ASP A 59 -28.41 -11.22 14.05
C ASP A 59 -26.96 -11.60 14.42
N PHE A 60 -26.07 -10.60 14.49
CA PHE A 60 -24.69 -10.83 14.88
C PHE A 60 -24.58 -11.29 16.35
N LYS A 61 -25.36 -10.68 17.26
CA LYS A 61 -25.42 -11.10 18.66
C LYS A 61 -26.01 -12.51 18.78
N GLU A 62 -27.08 -12.79 18.06
CA GLU A 62 -27.69 -14.11 18.04
C GLU A 62 -26.68 -15.17 17.56
N MET A 63 -25.93 -14.88 16.48
CA MET A 63 -24.89 -15.78 16.01
C MET A 63 -23.78 -16.03 17.06
N ILE A 64 -23.44 -15.02 17.88
CA ILE A 64 -22.41 -15.16 18.93
C ILE A 64 -22.96 -15.98 20.12
N PHE A 65 -24.16 -15.66 20.60
CA PHE A 65 -24.73 -16.23 21.81
C PHE A 65 -25.37 -17.60 21.59
N ASN A 66 -25.86 -17.91 20.37
CA ASN A 66 -26.40 -19.21 20.05
C ASN A 66 -25.27 -20.27 20.00
N ARG A 67 -25.29 -21.20 20.96
CA ARG A 67 -24.38 -22.33 20.99
C ARG A 67 -24.95 -23.46 20.15
N SER A 68 -24.23 -23.85 19.08
CA SER A 68 -24.44 -25.15 18.49
C SER A 68 -23.76 -26.21 19.36
N PHE A 69 -24.40 -27.35 19.59
CA PHE A 69 -23.82 -28.45 20.33
C PHE A 69 -22.59 -29.08 19.65
N PHE A 70 -22.31 -28.68 18.40
CA PHE A 70 -21.22 -29.18 17.56
C PHE A 70 -20.18 -28.12 17.21
N ASP A 71 -20.35 -26.88 17.68
CA ASP A 71 -19.44 -25.78 17.31
C ASP A 71 -18.27 -25.68 18.28
N ASP A 72 -17.11 -26.09 17.79
CA ASP A 72 -15.83 -25.69 18.31
C ASP A 72 -15.66 -24.15 18.18
N LYS A 73 -14.67 -23.62 18.84
CA LYS A 73 -14.31 -22.20 18.97
C LYS A 73 -14.65 -21.34 17.74
N LYS A 74 -15.44 -20.26 17.93
CA LYS A 74 -15.76 -19.28 16.88
C LYS A 74 -14.65 -18.27 16.72
N PHE A 75 -14.25 -18.02 15.46
CA PHE A 75 -13.26 -17.01 15.13
C PHE A 75 -13.86 -15.96 14.18
N ILE A 76 -13.90 -14.71 14.65
CA ILE A 76 -14.55 -13.61 13.95
C ILE A 76 -13.50 -12.54 13.62
N ILE A 77 -13.51 -12.04 12.39
CA ILE A 77 -12.69 -10.94 11.94
C ILE A 77 -13.63 -9.78 11.60
N ILE A 78 -13.45 -8.62 12.25
CA ILE A 78 -14.21 -7.40 11.96
C ILE A 78 -13.29 -6.42 11.28
N ASN A 79 -13.60 -6.07 10.05
CA ASN A 79 -12.75 -5.22 9.22
C ASN A 79 -13.20 -3.76 9.24
N ARG A 80 -12.24 -2.86 8.96
CA ARG A 80 -12.46 -1.42 8.78
C ARG A 80 -13.12 -0.74 9.97
N ALA A 81 -12.81 -1.21 11.17
CA ALA A 81 -13.44 -0.75 12.40
C ALA A 81 -13.08 0.70 12.74
N SER A 82 -14.06 1.38 13.33
CA SER A 82 -13.98 2.74 13.81
C SER A 82 -14.46 2.85 15.27
N GLY A 83 -14.64 4.08 15.76
CA GLY A 83 -15.19 4.30 17.10
C GLY A 83 -16.66 3.88 17.27
N LYS A 84 -17.38 3.55 16.21
CA LYS A 84 -18.82 3.20 16.26
C LYS A 84 -19.06 1.82 16.88
N ILE A 85 -18.12 0.88 16.70
CA ILE A 85 -18.25 -0.50 17.19
C ILE A 85 -17.98 -0.64 18.70
N VAL A 86 -17.43 0.39 19.35
CA VAL A 86 -16.93 0.31 20.73
C VAL A 86 -17.98 -0.23 21.71
N ASN A 87 -19.22 0.27 21.65
CA ASN A 87 -20.28 -0.16 22.57
C ASN A 87 -20.59 -1.66 22.43
N LEU A 88 -20.64 -2.16 21.18
CA LEU A 88 -20.85 -3.58 20.93
C LEU A 88 -19.70 -4.44 21.48
N ILE A 89 -18.46 -4.02 21.26
CA ILE A 89 -17.30 -4.76 21.78
C ILE A 89 -17.24 -4.72 23.30
N GLN A 90 -17.58 -3.60 23.94
CA GLN A 90 -17.67 -3.51 25.40
C GLN A 90 -18.68 -4.51 25.96
N GLU A 91 -19.87 -4.61 25.38
CA GLU A 91 -20.89 -5.55 25.76
C GLU A 91 -20.39 -7.02 25.64
N LEU A 92 -19.73 -7.34 24.54
CA LEU A 92 -19.17 -8.69 24.31
C LEU A 92 -18.01 -9.03 25.26
N VAL A 93 -17.17 -8.06 25.63
CA VAL A 93 -16.10 -8.25 26.60
C VAL A 93 -16.68 -8.53 27.99
N VAL A 94 -17.72 -7.79 28.40
CA VAL A 94 -18.39 -7.97 29.70
C VAL A 94 -19.11 -9.31 29.77
N SER A 95 -19.73 -9.77 28.68
CA SER A 95 -20.48 -11.03 28.64
C SER A 95 -19.58 -12.29 28.75
N GLN A 96 -18.25 -12.16 28.65
CA GLN A 96 -17.28 -13.24 28.80
C GLN A 96 -17.63 -14.52 28.03
N VAL A 97 -18.10 -14.38 26.79
CA VAL A 97 -18.46 -15.52 25.94
C VAL A 97 -17.29 -16.46 25.80
N LYS A 98 -17.47 -17.72 26.19
CA LYS A 98 -16.45 -18.77 26.05
C LYS A 98 -16.33 -19.19 24.59
N ASP A 99 -15.14 -19.66 24.22
CA ASP A 99 -14.85 -20.23 22.89
C ASP A 99 -15.07 -19.25 21.72
N LEU A 100 -14.99 -17.94 22.01
CA LEU A 100 -15.05 -16.85 21.04
C LEU A 100 -13.70 -16.16 20.93
N LYS A 101 -13.26 -15.91 19.71
CA LYS A 101 -12.10 -15.05 19.44
C LYS A 101 -12.45 -14.03 18.38
N ILE A 102 -12.22 -12.75 18.68
CA ILE A 102 -12.50 -11.65 17.77
C ILE A 102 -11.23 -10.87 17.49
N ILE A 103 -10.90 -10.73 16.21
CA ILE A 103 -9.88 -9.78 15.74
C ILE A 103 -10.58 -8.63 15.03
N ILE A 104 -10.29 -7.43 15.49
CA ILE A 104 -10.80 -6.19 14.93
C ILE A 104 -9.64 -5.53 14.18
N THR A 105 -9.83 -5.22 12.90
CA THR A 105 -8.84 -4.52 12.09
C THR A 105 -9.27 -3.08 11.85
N ALA A 106 -8.33 -2.14 11.99
CA ALA A 106 -8.57 -0.72 11.75
C ALA A 106 -7.40 -0.08 11.00
N GLY A 107 -7.65 1.03 10.33
CA GLY A 107 -6.60 1.88 9.78
C GLY A 107 -5.80 2.57 10.89
N VAL A 108 -5.14 3.66 10.55
CA VAL A 108 -4.39 4.46 11.52
C VAL A 108 -5.37 5.08 12.53
N LEU A 109 -5.16 4.80 13.81
CA LEU A 109 -5.96 5.33 14.92
C LEU A 109 -5.13 6.34 15.73
N GLU A 110 -5.65 7.58 15.84
CA GLU A 110 -5.08 8.60 16.71
C GLU A 110 -5.21 8.23 18.19
N LYS A 111 -4.37 8.82 19.06
CA LYS A 111 -4.43 8.59 20.52
C LYS A 111 -5.79 8.91 21.13
N LYS A 112 -6.53 9.88 20.56
CA LYS A 112 -7.89 10.26 21.02
C LYS A 112 -9.02 9.33 20.51
N SER A 113 -8.71 8.34 19.67
CA SER A 113 -9.71 7.40 19.14
C SER A 113 -10.40 6.63 20.28
N LYS A 114 -11.72 6.60 20.29
CA LYS A 114 -12.50 5.84 21.28
C LYS A 114 -12.16 4.35 21.26
N LEU A 115 -12.04 3.77 20.07
CA LEU A 115 -11.71 2.36 19.89
C LEU A 115 -10.31 2.04 20.45
N ARG A 116 -9.31 2.84 20.12
CA ARG A 116 -7.96 2.68 20.63
C ARG A 116 -7.92 2.84 22.17
N ASN A 117 -8.53 3.88 22.70
CA ASN A 117 -8.57 4.15 24.15
C ASN A 117 -9.24 3.02 24.94
N PHE A 118 -10.29 2.42 24.41
CA PHE A 118 -10.93 1.28 25.04
C PHE A 118 -9.95 0.11 25.14
N PHE A 119 -9.34 -0.32 24.02
CA PHE A 119 -8.41 -1.45 24.01
C PHE A 119 -7.11 -1.21 24.79
N GLU A 120 -6.67 0.03 24.94
CA GLU A 120 -5.49 0.37 25.75
C GLU A 120 -5.77 0.25 27.26
N LYS A 121 -7.00 0.58 27.71
CA LYS A 121 -7.38 0.59 29.12
C LYS A 121 -7.88 -0.74 29.63
N ASP A 122 -8.54 -1.52 28.79
CA ASP A 122 -9.14 -2.78 29.18
C ASP A 122 -8.08 -3.88 29.39
N LYS A 123 -8.25 -4.69 30.45
CA LYS A 123 -7.28 -5.73 30.85
C LYS A 123 -7.47 -7.05 30.09
N PHE A 124 -8.64 -7.26 29.50
CA PHE A 124 -8.99 -8.51 28.81
C PHE A 124 -8.79 -8.42 27.30
N THR A 125 -8.29 -7.29 26.82
CA THR A 125 -8.11 -7.04 25.41
C THR A 125 -6.63 -6.79 25.07
N ILE A 126 -6.27 -7.12 23.82
CA ILE A 126 -4.93 -6.90 23.24
C ILE A 126 -5.05 -5.86 22.13
N ILE A 127 -4.12 -4.91 22.12
CA ILE A 127 -3.98 -3.93 21.05
C ILE A 127 -2.56 -4.00 20.46
N VAL A 128 -2.47 -4.11 19.14
CA VAL A 128 -1.20 -4.24 18.39
C VAL A 128 -1.14 -3.19 17.29
N PRO A 129 -0.16 -2.27 17.32
CA PRO A 129 0.10 -1.35 16.23
C PRO A 129 0.91 -2.03 15.12
N PHE A 130 0.50 -1.80 13.87
CA PHE A 130 1.18 -2.27 12.66
C PHE A 130 1.67 -1.08 11.85
N TYR A 131 2.96 -0.77 12.00
CA TYR A 131 3.62 0.33 11.30
C TYR A 131 4.05 -0.08 9.90
N GLU A 132 4.29 0.91 9.05
CA GLU A 132 4.83 0.69 7.71
C GLU A 132 6.15 -0.08 7.77
N ASP A 133 6.34 -0.94 6.77
CA ASP A 133 7.59 -1.65 6.62
C ASP A 133 8.71 -0.67 6.22
N ASN A 134 9.89 -0.93 6.75
CA ASN A 134 11.12 -0.33 6.25
C ASN A 134 11.81 -1.31 5.29
N TYR A 135 12.88 -0.83 4.63
CA TYR A 135 13.67 -1.66 3.72
C TYR A 135 14.11 -2.98 4.37
N GLN A 136 14.63 -2.93 5.60
CA GLN A 136 15.15 -4.09 6.31
C GLN A 136 14.08 -5.15 6.59
N SER A 137 12.86 -4.72 6.98
CA SER A 137 11.76 -5.64 7.26
C SER A 137 11.28 -6.35 5.99
N LEU A 138 11.20 -5.63 4.86
CA LEU A 138 10.84 -6.18 3.57
C LEU A 138 11.92 -7.13 3.03
N ALA A 139 13.18 -6.74 3.09
CA ALA A 139 14.30 -7.59 2.70
C ALA A 139 14.34 -8.90 3.50
N THR A 140 14.13 -8.82 4.82
CA THR A 140 14.06 -10.00 5.69
C THR A 140 12.87 -10.90 5.33
N MET A 141 11.72 -10.31 5.02
CA MET A 141 10.54 -11.06 4.57
C MET A 141 10.83 -11.83 3.28
N ILE A 142 11.41 -11.16 2.28
CA ILE A 142 11.78 -11.76 1.00
C ILE A 142 12.75 -12.93 1.23
N GLN A 143 13.84 -12.71 1.95
CA GLN A 143 14.82 -13.76 2.26
C GLN A 143 14.20 -14.96 2.96
N THR A 144 13.32 -14.71 3.93
CA THR A 144 12.67 -15.77 4.70
C THR A 144 11.77 -16.62 3.80
N LYS A 145 10.97 -15.98 2.94
CA LYS A 145 10.06 -16.67 2.02
C LYS A 145 10.81 -17.56 1.02
N PHE A 146 11.87 -17.05 0.41
CA PHE A 146 12.66 -17.86 -0.52
C PHE A 146 13.40 -19.00 0.19
N ARG A 147 13.92 -18.78 1.40
CA ARG A 147 14.56 -19.82 2.21
C ARG A 147 13.58 -20.93 2.64
N GLU A 148 12.36 -20.58 3.02
CA GLU A 148 11.28 -21.56 3.33
C GLU A 148 11.02 -22.48 2.14
N ASN A 149 11.19 -21.98 0.90
CA ASN A 149 11.04 -22.74 -0.33
C ASN A 149 12.37 -23.34 -0.87
N LYS A 150 13.44 -23.31 -0.07
CA LYS A 150 14.78 -23.82 -0.42
C LYS A 150 15.38 -23.21 -1.70
N ILE A 151 15.07 -21.95 -1.97
CA ILE A 151 15.55 -21.19 -3.12
C ILE A 151 16.55 -20.14 -2.67
N ASN A 152 17.72 -20.11 -3.31
CA ASN A 152 18.73 -19.09 -3.08
C ASN A 152 18.50 -17.90 -4.00
N ILE A 153 18.48 -16.71 -3.43
CA ILE A 153 18.36 -15.46 -4.18
C ILE A 153 19.52 -14.51 -3.87
N SER A 154 19.90 -13.70 -4.84
CA SER A 154 20.92 -12.67 -4.67
C SER A 154 20.38 -11.44 -3.96
N ASN A 155 21.28 -10.68 -3.32
CA ASN A 155 20.91 -9.39 -2.73
C ASN A 155 20.40 -8.40 -3.78
N GLU A 156 20.84 -8.53 -5.01
CA GLU A 156 20.37 -7.71 -6.15
C GLU A 156 18.88 -7.94 -6.43
N ILE A 157 18.45 -9.21 -6.42
CA ILE A 157 17.01 -9.55 -6.56
C ILE A 157 16.20 -9.01 -5.38
N ILE A 158 16.73 -9.12 -4.16
CA ILE A 158 16.05 -8.58 -2.98
C ILE A 158 15.87 -7.07 -3.12
N ASN A 159 16.93 -6.36 -3.47
CA ASN A 159 16.91 -4.91 -3.67
C ASN A 159 15.90 -4.52 -4.75
N LEU A 160 15.91 -5.25 -5.88
CA LEU A 160 14.98 -5.03 -6.97
C LEU A 160 13.51 -5.17 -6.53
N LEU A 161 13.19 -6.24 -5.79
CA LEU A 161 11.82 -6.47 -5.32
C LEU A 161 11.37 -5.41 -4.31
N VAL A 162 12.25 -5.01 -3.37
CA VAL A 162 11.94 -3.96 -2.40
C VAL A 162 11.73 -2.61 -3.09
N ASP A 163 12.64 -2.23 -3.98
CA ASP A 163 12.58 -0.95 -4.70
C ASP A 163 11.30 -0.84 -5.56
N ARG A 164 10.97 -1.91 -6.29
CA ARG A 164 9.80 -1.94 -7.18
C ARG A 164 8.47 -1.97 -6.45
N SER A 165 8.41 -2.56 -5.25
CA SER A 165 7.18 -2.63 -4.45
C SER A 165 6.75 -1.31 -3.84
N LYS A 166 7.63 -0.29 -3.81
CA LYS A 166 7.40 1.00 -3.13
C LYS A 166 7.00 0.86 -1.66
N GLY A 167 7.46 -0.20 -1.00
CA GLY A 167 7.13 -0.48 0.40
C GLY A 167 5.79 -1.19 0.61
N ASP A 168 5.09 -1.56 -0.47
CA ASP A 168 3.85 -2.33 -0.36
C ASP A 168 4.15 -3.82 -0.17
N ARG A 169 3.88 -4.31 1.04
CA ARG A 169 4.11 -5.69 1.44
C ARG A 169 3.25 -6.69 0.67
N ILE A 170 2.03 -6.33 0.31
CA ILE A 170 1.11 -7.20 -0.44
C ILE A 170 1.65 -7.39 -1.86
N ASN A 171 2.09 -6.31 -2.49
CA ASN A 171 2.71 -6.38 -3.81
C ASN A 171 3.94 -7.29 -3.81
N ILE A 172 4.85 -7.13 -2.83
CA ILE A 172 6.00 -8.03 -2.69
C ILE A 172 5.57 -9.48 -2.55
N TYR A 173 4.58 -9.75 -1.70
CA TYR A 173 4.10 -11.10 -1.50
C TYR A 173 3.59 -11.73 -2.80
N ASN A 174 2.78 -11.00 -3.57
CA ASN A 174 2.26 -11.45 -4.85
C ASN A 174 3.39 -11.70 -5.87
N GLU A 175 4.41 -10.84 -5.91
CA GLU A 175 5.57 -11.04 -6.78
C GLU A 175 6.37 -12.28 -6.37
N ILE A 176 6.60 -12.49 -5.08
CA ILE A 176 7.26 -13.70 -4.58
C ILE A 176 6.47 -14.95 -4.99
N GLU A 177 5.15 -14.99 -4.81
CA GLU A 177 4.33 -16.14 -5.18
C GLU A 177 4.39 -16.44 -6.69
N LYS A 178 4.40 -15.41 -7.54
CA LYS A 178 4.61 -15.59 -8.99
C LYS A 178 5.98 -16.22 -9.29
N ILE A 179 7.02 -15.69 -8.68
CA ILE A 179 8.38 -16.18 -8.87
C ILE A 179 8.51 -17.64 -8.38
N LEU A 180 7.96 -17.95 -7.21
CA LEU A 180 7.95 -19.31 -6.66
C LEU A 180 7.17 -20.28 -7.56
N SER A 181 6.05 -19.84 -8.10
CA SER A 181 5.23 -20.64 -9.01
C SER A 181 5.94 -20.95 -10.32
N TYR A 182 6.70 -20.01 -10.87
CA TYR A 182 7.53 -20.23 -12.05
C TYR A 182 8.70 -21.17 -11.77
N ASN A 183 9.26 -21.09 -10.56
CA ASN A 183 10.53 -21.76 -10.22
C ASN A 183 10.34 -23.14 -9.57
N LYS A 184 9.19 -23.80 -9.75
CA LYS A 184 8.79 -25.04 -9.04
C LYS A 184 9.86 -26.13 -8.95
N ASN A 185 10.84 -26.16 -9.84
CA ASN A 185 11.87 -27.23 -9.94
C ASN A 185 13.32 -26.71 -9.90
N LYS A 186 13.57 -25.43 -9.62
CA LYS A 186 14.91 -24.86 -9.59
C LYS A 186 15.27 -24.41 -8.16
N THR A 187 16.51 -24.60 -7.77
CA THR A 187 17.06 -24.16 -6.47
C THR A 187 17.64 -22.75 -6.49
N LYS A 188 17.74 -22.15 -7.68
CA LYS A 188 18.31 -20.82 -7.91
C LYS A 188 17.45 -20.06 -8.93
N ILE A 189 17.35 -18.78 -8.74
CA ILE A 189 16.64 -17.85 -9.64
C ILE A 189 17.64 -16.84 -10.17
N ASP A 190 17.59 -16.59 -11.47
CA ASP A 190 18.39 -15.58 -12.11
C ASP A 190 17.65 -14.24 -12.19
N LEU A 191 18.41 -13.15 -12.18
CA LEU A 191 17.86 -11.79 -12.21
C LEU A 191 16.99 -11.54 -13.45
N GLU A 192 17.38 -12.09 -14.61
CA GLU A 192 16.61 -11.96 -15.86
C GLU A 192 15.23 -12.59 -15.76
N ASP A 193 15.12 -13.76 -15.12
CA ASP A 193 13.83 -14.41 -14.91
C ASP A 193 12.93 -13.56 -14.00
N VAL A 194 13.50 -12.96 -12.95
CA VAL A 194 12.77 -12.04 -12.06
C VAL A 194 12.31 -10.80 -12.80
N LEU A 195 13.16 -10.21 -13.65
CA LEU A 195 12.82 -9.04 -14.45
C LEU A 195 11.67 -9.31 -15.42
N LYS A 196 11.62 -10.51 -16.02
CA LYS A 196 10.55 -10.92 -16.94
C LYS A 196 9.22 -11.24 -16.22
N LEU A 197 9.32 -11.82 -15.02
CA LEU A 197 8.13 -12.24 -14.24
C LEU A 197 7.48 -11.12 -13.47
N THR A 198 8.27 -10.15 -13.02
CA THR A 198 7.78 -9.06 -12.20
C THR A 198 7.31 -7.91 -13.06
N ASN A 199 6.03 -7.90 -13.44
CA ASN A 199 5.36 -6.79 -14.14
C ASN A 199 5.21 -5.52 -13.29
N LEU A 200 6.03 -5.37 -12.26
CA LEU A 200 6.20 -4.10 -11.55
C LEU A 200 6.75 -2.99 -12.48
N ALA A 201 7.18 -3.37 -13.67
CA ALA A 201 7.61 -2.50 -14.75
C ALA A 201 6.52 -1.50 -15.16
N GLU A 202 5.27 -1.92 -15.35
CA GLU A 202 4.23 -1.05 -15.92
C GLU A 202 4.01 0.23 -15.12
N ASN A 203 3.92 0.16 -13.78
CA ASN A 203 3.77 1.37 -12.96
C ASN A 203 5.08 2.16 -12.78
N HIS A 204 6.24 1.50 -12.88
CA HIS A 204 7.53 2.17 -12.84
C HIS A 204 7.76 2.94 -14.14
N ASP A 205 7.45 2.32 -15.27
CA ASP A 205 7.60 2.92 -16.59
C ASP A 205 6.76 4.18 -16.74
N ILE A 206 5.51 4.16 -16.26
CA ILE A 206 4.64 5.35 -16.27
C ILE A 206 5.19 6.47 -15.39
N SER A 207 5.63 6.17 -14.17
CA SER A 207 6.21 7.18 -13.29
C SER A 207 7.52 7.73 -13.84
N GLU A 208 8.37 6.85 -14.38
CA GLU A 208 9.64 7.17 -15.00
C GLU A 208 9.45 7.96 -16.29
N LEU A 209 8.50 7.59 -17.13
CA LEU A 209 8.09 8.34 -18.32
C LEU A 209 7.77 9.79 -17.97
N VAL A 210 6.90 10.00 -16.97
CA VAL A 210 6.50 11.34 -16.56
C VAL A 210 7.66 12.12 -15.95
N ASP A 211 8.52 11.47 -15.16
CA ASP A 211 9.69 12.11 -14.56
C ASP A 211 10.68 12.57 -15.63
N HIS A 212 10.99 11.73 -16.62
CA HIS A 212 11.87 12.08 -17.71
C HIS A 212 11.29 13.16 -18.61
N SER A 213 9.99 13.10 -18.89
CA SER A 213 9.29 14.16 -19.62
C SER A 213 9.35 15.50 -18.90
N LEU A 214 9.04 15.55 -17.61
CA LEU A 214 9.12 16.76 -16.81
C LEU A 214 10.54 17.28 -16.59
N SER A 215 11.55 16.39 -16.65
CA SER A 215 12.97 16.75 -16.61
C SER A 215 13.52 17.18 -17.99
N LYS A 216 12.69 17.14 -19.06
CA LYS A 216 13.06 17.38 -20.46
C LYS A 216 14.20 16.44 -20.94
N ASN A 217 14.20 15.19 -20.48
CA ASN A 217 15.13 14.17 -20.93
C ASN A 217 14.58 13.46 -22.18
N ILE A 218 14.85 14.07 -23.36
CA ILE A 218 14.30 13.62 -24.65
C ILE A 218 14.62 12.15 -24.92
N LYS A 219 15.90 11.75 -24.79
CA LYS A 219 16.34 10.41 -25.14
C LYS A 219 15.62 9.32 -24.34
N LYS A 220 15.57 9.48 -23.02
CA LYS A 220 14.91 8.48 -22.15
C LYS A 220 13.39 8.47 -22.35
N THR A 221 12.77 9.64 -22.52
CA THR A 221 11.33 9.74 -22.77
C THR A 221 10.93 9.01 -24.05
N LEU A 222 11.68 9.23 -25.15
CA LEU A 222 11.43 8.57 -26.43
C LEU A 222 11.63 7.05 -26.34
N ASN A 223 12.66 6.58 -25.65
CA ASN A 223 12.88 5.15 -25.45
C ASN A 223 11.67 4.49 -24.77
N ILE A 224 11.19 5.08 -23.67
CA ILE A 224 10.05 4.54 -22.92
C ILE A 224 8.76 4.56 -23.77
N ILE A 225 8.51 5.63 -24.53
CA ILE A 225 7.35 5.70 -25.43
C ILE A 225 7.41 4.63 -26.51
N ASN A 226 8.59 4.37 -27.08
CA ASN A 226 8.75 3.41 -28.16
C ASN A 226 8.70 1.94 -27.68
N GLU A 227 9.14 1.68 -26.45
CA GLU A 227 9.11 0.36 -25.83
C GLU A 227 7.72 -0.02 -25.31
N ASN A 228 6.90 0.98 -24.94
CA ASN A 228 5.59 0.80 -24.36
C ASN A 228 4.50 1.30 -25.33
N ASN A 229 3.51 0.45 -25.58
CA ASN A 229 2.31 0.84 -26.34
C ASN A 229 1.10 0.84 -25.39
N PRO A 230 0.91 1.92 -24.59
CA PRO A 230 -0.08 1.93 -23.53
C PRO A 230 -1.50 1.80 -24.07
N ASN A 231 -2.33 1.04 -23.37
CA ASN A 231 -3.76 0.96 -23.66
C ASN A 231 -4.51 2.20 -23.13
N THR A 232 -5.81 2.31 -23.41
CA THR A 232 -6.60 3.48 -23.01
C THR A 232 -6.62 3.72 -21.50
N GLU A 233 -6.66 2.65 -20.69
CA GLU A 233 -6.67 2.74 -19.22
C GLU A 233 -5.32 3.26 -18.71
N GLU A 234 -4.23 2.78 -19.30
CA GLU A 234 -2.88 3.25 -18.99
C GLU A 234 -2.69 4.71 -19.39
N ASN A 235 -3.25 5.17 -20.49
CA ASN A 235 -3.22 6.59 -20.89
C ASN A 235 -3.86 7.48 -19.82
N ILE A 236 -4.99 7.06 -19.26
CA ILE A 236 -5.64 7.79 -18.18
C ILE A 236 -4.76 7.77 -16.91
N LEU A 237 -4.09 6.65 -16.63
CA LEU A 237 -3.16 6.54 -15.52
C LEU A 237 -1.95 7.47 -15.69
N ILE A 238 -1.35 7.51 -16.89
CA ILE A 238 -0.24 8.44 -17.21
C ILE A 238 -0.67 9.89 -16.94
N ILE A 239 -1.86 10.29 -17.39
CA ILE A 239 -2.41 11.64 -17.17
C ILE A 239 -2.55 11.94 -15.67
N ARG A 240 -3.06 11.00 -14.88
CA ARG A 240 -3.19 11.16 -13.43
C ARG A 240 -1.83 11.31 -12.73
N VAL A 241 -0.84 10.54 -13.18
CA VAL A 241 0.54 10.65 -12.67
C VAL A 241 1.12 12.03 -13.02
N TYR A 242 0.91 12.53 -14.25
CA TYR A 242 1.30 13.89 -14.63
C TYR A 242 0.69 14.93 -13.70
N LEU A 243 -0.63 14.89 -13.49
CA LEU A 243 -1.33 15.85 -12.63
C LEU A 243 -0.81 15.80 -11.19
N SER A 244 -0.57 14.62 -10.66
CA SER A 244 -0.02 14.43 -9.32
C SER A 244 1.37 15.08 -9.18
N LYS A 245 2.28 14.77 -10.12
CA LYS A 245 3.64 15.30 -10.12
C LYS A 245 3.68 16.82 -10.37
N LEU A 246 2.89 17.34 -11.29
CA LEU A 246 2.78 18.76 -11.54
C LEU A 246 2.21 19.54 -10.34
N ARG A 247 1.21 18.98 -9.62
CA ARG A 247 0.69 19.58 -8.39
C ARG A 247 1.75 19.62 -7.29
N ARG A 248 2.55 18.56 -7.16
CA ARG A 248 3.70 18.52 -6.25
C ARG A 248 4.74 19.58 -6.64
N LEU A 249 5.11 19.62 -7.91
CA LEU A 249 6.10 20.55 -8.44
C LEU A 249 5.67 22.02 -8.24
N LYS A 250 4.36 22.32 -8.46
CA LYS A 250 3.78 23.63 -8.18
C LYS A 250 3.96 24.05 -6.71
N ARG A 251 3.67 23.15 -5.76
CA ARG A 251 3.84 23.45 -4.33
C ARG A 251 5.30 23.75 -4.00
N LEU A 252 6.20 22.86 -4.42
CA LEU A 252 7.64 23.02 -4.19
C LEU A 252 8.19 24.31 -4.81
N LYS A 253 7.69 24.71 -6.00
CA LYS A 253 8.11 25.97 -6.65
C LYS A 253 7.65 27.19 -5.87
N ILE A 254 6.43 27.19 -5.34
CA ILE A 254 5.92 28.26 -4.47
C ILE A 254 6.75 28.35 -3.19
N ASP A 255 7.09 27.22 -2.58
CA ASP A 255 7.90 27.20 -1.36
C ASP A 255 9.34 27.65 -1.64
N LEU A 256 9.88 27.33 -2.82
CA LEU A 256 11.21 27.78 -3.25
C LEU A 256 11.26 29.30 -3.47
N GLU A 257 10.21 29.91 -4.01
CA GLU A 257 10.11 31.38 -4.16
C GLU A 257 10.16 32.08 -2.79
N LYS A 258 9.62 31.44 -1.74
CA LYS A 258 9.65 31.98 -0.37
C LYS A 258 10.98 31.76 0.34
N ASN A 259 11.55 30.55 0.25
CA ASN A 259 12.67 30.11 1.08
C ASN A 259 14.05 30.17 0.39
N LYS A 260 14.09 30.37 -0.93
CA LYS A 260 15.31 30.48 -1.79
C LYS A 260 16.33 29.33 -1.68
N ASN A 261 16.13 28.35 -0.76
CA ASN A 261 17.03 27.22 -0.56
C ASN A 261 16.30 25.91 -0.93
N ILE A 262 16.75 25.28 -2.01
CA ILE A 262 16.14 24.09 -2.56
C ILE A 262 16.24 22.88 -1.61
N GLU A 263 17.36 22.71 -0.90
CA GLU A 263 17.56 21.60 0.03
C GLU A 263 16.58 21.66 1.21
N ASN A 264 16.40 22.87 1.76
CA ASN A 264 15.43 23.09 2.84
C ASN A 264 14.00 22.83 2.38
N VAL A 265 13.63 23.23 1.16
CA VAL A 265 12.29 22.98 0.60
C VAL A 265 12.06 21.49 0.38
N LEU A 266 13.05 20.76 -0.15
CA LEU A 266 12.91 19.32 -0.38
C LEU A 266 12.87 18.52 0.92
N SER A 267 13.64 18.90 1.94
CA SER A 267 13.68 18.20 3.22
C SER A 267 12.44 18.47 4.09
N SER A 268 11.85 19.66 3.99
CA SER A 268 10.65 20.04 4.74
C SER A 268 9.33 19.69 4.06
N SER A 269 9.38 19.13 2.83
CA SER A 269 8.18 18.86 2.05
C SER A 269 7.25 17.81 2.72
N LYS A 270 5.94 18.05 2.60
CA LYS A 270 4.90 17.11 3.06
C LYS A 270 4.00 16.73 1.87
N PRO A 271 3.88 15.42 1.53
CA PRO A 271 4.61 14.28 2.10
C PRO A 271 6.12 14.33 1.84
N PRO A 272 6.94 13.61 2.65
CA PRO A 272 8.39 13.55 2.45
C PRO A 272 8.75 13.05 1.06
N ILE A 273 9.81 13.64 0.48
CA ILE A 273 10.34 13.22 -0.82
C ILE A 273 11.31 12.07 -0.60
N PHE A 274 11.12 10.99 -1.34
CA PHE A 274 12.03 9.86 -1.31
C PHE A 274 13.42 10.31 -1.80
N TRP A 275 14.49 9.85 -1.15
CA TRP A 275 15.83 10.35 -1.41
C TRP A 275 16.30 10.17 -2.87
N LYS A 276 15.88 9.07 -3.53
CA LYS A 276 16.18 8.81 -4.95
C LYS A 276 15.49 9.79 -5.91
N ASP A 277 14.34 10.36 -5.52
CA ASP A 277 13.59 11.30 -6.36
C ASP A 277 14.12 12.74 -6.26
N LYS A 278 14.96 13.04 -5.26
CA LYS A 278 15.40 14.42 -4.99
C LYS A 278 16.10 15.07 -6.18
N ASP A 279 17.01 14.33 -6.83
CA ASP A 279 17.79 14.88 -7.95
C ASP A 279 16.92 15.10 -9.19
N VAL A 280 15.97 14.21 -9.45
CA VAL A 280 15.00 14.36 -10.53
C VAL A 280 14.10 15.59 -10.28
N ILE A 281 13.63 15.74 -9.06
CA ILE A 281 12.79 16.90 -8.69
C ILE A 281 13.58 18.21 -8.76
N LYS A 282 14.86 18.24 -8.38
CA LYS A 282 15.73 19.41 -8.56
C LYS A 282 15.84 19.80 -10.02
N GLN A 283 16.08 18.81 -10.91
CA GLN A 283 16.10 19.04 -12.34
C GLN A 283 14.78 19.59 -12.86
N GLN A 284 13.66 19.01 -12.44
CA GLN A 284 12.33 19.49 -12.83
C GLN A 284 12.08 20.93 -12.35
N LEU A 285 12.44 21.25 -11.11
CA LEU A 285 12.31 22.62 -10.55
C LEU A 285 13.15 23.64 -11.33
N SER A 286 14.30 23.27 -11.88
CA SER A 286 15.13 24.17 -12.69
C SER A 286 14.57 24.40 -14.10
N LYS A 287 13.81 23.42 -14.65
CA LYS A 287 13.31 23.47 -16.05
C LYS A 287 12.00 24.22 -16.22
N TRP A 288 11.23 24.41 -15.13
CA TRP A 288 9.87 24.95 -15.21
C TRP A 288 9.68 26.17 -14.30
N THR A 289 9.08 27.23 -14.85
CA THR A 289 8.58 28.36 -14.07
C THR A 289 7.21 28.05 -13.46
N LEU A 290 6.80 28.80 -12.44
CA LEU A 290 5.48 28.62 -11.83
C LEU A 290 4.33 28.87 -12.83
N LYS A 291 4.52 29.79 -13.77
CA LYS A 291 3.55 30.11 -14.84
C LYS A 291 3.39 28.90 -15.78
N GLU A 292 4.49 28.31 -16.23
CA GLU A 292 4.48 27.13 -17.11
C GLU A 292 3.86 25.91 -16.42
N ILE A 293 4.19 25.66 -15.14
CA ILE A 293 3.58 24.56 -14.38
C ILE A 293 2.05 24.71 -14.31
N ARG A 294 1.55 25.92 -14.05
CA ARG A 294 0.10 26.20 -14.04
C ARG A 294 -0.54 25.96 -15.40
N TYR A 295 0.12 26.39 -16.48
CA TYR A 295 -0.31 26.16 -17.84
C TYR A 295 -0.37 24.67 -18.19
N LEU A 296 0.67 23.89 -17.82
CA LEU A 296 0.71 22.44 -18.02
C LEU A 296 -0.42 21.74 -17.27
N ILE A 297 -0.70 22.10 -16.01
CA ILE A 297 -1.82 21.54 -15.26
C ILE A 297 -3.13 21.75 -16.02
N HIS A 298 -3.35 22.95 -16.57
CA HIS A 298 -4.55 23.23 -17.37
C HIS A 298 -4.60 22.36 -18.64
N ARG A 299 -3.50 22.27 -19.37
CA ARG A 299 -3.41 21.45 -20.59
C ARG A 299 -3.67 19.95 -20.30
N VAL A 300 -3.09 19.42 -19.23
CA VAL A 300 -3.29 18.00 -18.86
C VAL A 300 -4.74 17.71 -18.47
N ASN A 301 -5.39 18.62 -17.73
CA ASN A 301 -6.82 18.48 -17.43
C ASN A 301 -7.69 18.51 -18.71
N LYS A 302 -7.37 19.39 -19.66
CA LYS A 302 -8.07 19.45 -20.96
C LYS A 302 -7.83 18.16 -21.78
N LEU A 303 -6.59 17.65 -21.77
CA LEU A 303 -6.24 16.40 -22.43
C LEU A 303 -7.01 15.20 -21.84
N GLU A 304 -7.16 15.14 -20.51
CA GLU A 304 -7.95 14.10 -19.84
C GLU A 304 -9.40 14.07 -20.35
N LEU A 305 -10.02 15.23 -20.49
CA LEU A 305 -11.40 15.34 -21.02
C LEU A 305 -11.50 14.88 -22.47
N ILE A 306 -10.52 15.22 -23.31
CA ILE A 306 -10.50 14.83 -24.73
C ILE A 306 -10.30 13.33 -24.87
N ILE A 307 -9.36 12.74 -24.15
CA ILE A 307 -9.06 11.30 -24.19
C ILE A 307 -10.27 10.47 -23.71
N LYS A 308 -10.94 10.91 -22.64
CA LYS A 308 -12.18 10.22 -22.16
C LYS A 308 -13.32 10.23 -23.15
N LYS A 309 -13.36 11.23 -24.04
CA LYS A 309 -14.37 11.33 -25.11
C LYS A 309 -13.97 10.56 -26.38
N ASN A 310 -12.68 10.39 -26.64
CA ASN A 310 -12.12 9.87 -27.89
C ASN A 310 -11.09 8.77 -27.63
N ASN A 311 -11.54 7.61 -27.15
CA ASN A 311 -10.67 6.50 -26.77
C ASN A 311 -9.75 6.00 -27.90
N GLN A 312 -10.24 6.01 -29.14
CA GLN A 312 -9.50 5.45 -30.29
C GLN A 312 -8.20 6.20 -30.63
N ILE A 313 -8.13 7.50 -30.35
CA ILE A 313 -6.95 8.33 -30.65
C ILE A 313 -6.17 8.73 -29.38
N SER A 314 -6.49 8.10 -28.25
CA SER A 314 -5.92 8.47 -26.94
C SER A 314 -4.39 8.42 -26.92
N ASN A 315 -3.77 7.38 -27.53
CA ASN A 315 -2.32 7.23 -27.61
C ASN A 315 -1.68 8.37 -28.41
N HIS A 316 -2.24 8.72 -29.55
CA HIS A 316 -1.70 9.81 -30.38
C HIS A 316 -1.78 11.15 -29.67
N LEU A 317 -2.90 11.43 -28.99
CA LEU A 317 -3.06 12.67 -28.23
C LEU A 317 -2.09 12.77 -27.05
N LEU A 318 -1.89 11.67 -26.33
CA LEU A 318 -0.97 11.63 -25.20
C LEU A 318 0.49 11.78 -25.68
N ASN A 319 0.90 11.01 -26.70
CA ASN A 319 2.25 11.08 -27.23
C ASN A 319 2.57 12.47 -27.79
N ASN A 320 1.66 13.09 -28.55
CA ASN A 320 1.83 14.46 -29.01
C ASN A 320 1.99 15.44 -27.85
N PHE A 321 1.17 15.33 -26.81
CA PHE A 321 1.31 16.15 -25.61
C PHE A 321 2.67 16.00 -24.95
N ILE A 322 3.18 14.76 -24.82
CA ILE A 322 4.49 14.48 -24.21
C ILE A 322 5.60 15.09 -25.06
N LEU A 323 5.56 14.88 -26.39
CA LEU A 323 6.58 15.36 -27.33
C LEU A 323 6.63 16.90 -27.38
N GLU A 324 5.48 17.57 -27.44
CA GLU A 324 5.41 19.04 -27.39
C GLU A 324 6.05 19.61 -26.13
N ASN A 325 5.85 18.97 -24.96
CA ASN A 325 6.45 19.44 -23.72
C ASN A 325 7.97 19.25 -23.64
N LEU A 326 8.55 18.36 -24.45
CA LEU A 326 10.00 18.15 -24.54
C LEU A 326 10.66 19.28 -25.36
N THR A 327 9.95 19.84 -26.36
CA THR A 327 10.48 20.79 -27.34
C THR A 327 10.23 22.26 -26.96
N VAL A 328 9.30 22.55 -26.07
CA VAL A 328 9.06 23.93 -25.59
C VAL A 328 10.25 24.38 -24.76
N ASN A 329 10.97 25.39 -25.26
CA ASN A 329 12.09 26.08 -24.60
C ASN A 329 11.57 27.01 -23.48
#